data_4f8ccdf91c814c2c200bc52ff47f3c7b
#
_entry.id   4f8ccdf91c814c2c200bc52ff47f3c7b
#
_cell.length_a   1.000
_cell.length_b   1.000
_cell.length_c   1.000
_cell.angle_alpha   90.00
_cell.angle_beta   90.00
_cell.angle_gamma   90.00
#
_symmetry.space_group_name_H-M   'P 1'
#
loop_
_entity.id
_entity.type
_entity.pdbx_description
1 polymer ?
#
loop_
_entity_poly.entity_id
_entity_poly.type
_entity_poly.pdbx_seq_one_letter_code
_entity_poly.pdbx_strand_id
1 'polypeptide(L)'
;RDLVRSRGLGDVYKRQVEMDGFGVNEGIIVMAATNRVDILDPAIMRPGRFDRKVHVGRPDIGGREEILKVHAKNKPLGDDVDLQQIAQTTAGFTGADLENLLNEAAIVAAREDRAYIVQADIRRSFVKVGIGAEKKSRIISDKEKKITAYHESGHAILFHVLPDVGPVYSVSIIPTGAGAAGYTMPLPEKDEMFNTRGRMLQEITVDLGGRVAEELIFDDITTGASQDIKQATALARAMVTKFGMSEDIGLINYANEDDEVFIGRDLAHTRGYGEDVASKIDAEIKRIIDECHEEAKKIISAHKDVLDACVELLLEKEKITREEFEALFENRSGL
;
A
#
# COMPACT_ATOMS: atom_id res chain seq x y z
N ARG A 1 40.67 -4.61 -17.49
CA ARG A 1 39.25 -4.18 -17.33
C ARG A 1 38.26 -5.19 -17.90
N ASP A 2 38.67 -6.11 -18.78
CA ASP A 2 37.81 -7.14 -19.41
C ASP A 2 37.61 -8.41 -18.57
N LEU A 3 38.42 -8.59 -17.52
CA LEU A 3 38.36 -9.75 -16.63
C LEU A 3 37.09 -9.85 -15.75
N VAL A 4 36.37 -8.74 -15.51
CA VAL A 4 35.16 -8.73 -14.68
C VAL A 4 33.91 -9.24 -15.44
N ARG A 5 33.80 -8.96 -16.75
CA ARG A 5 32.73 -9.49 -17.61
C ARG A 5 32.87 -10.99 -17.87
N SER A 6 34.12 -11.45 -18.00
CA SER A 6 34.41 -12.88 -18.18
C SER A 6 34.06 -13.73 -16.96
N ARG A 7 34.20 -13.20 -15.74
CA ARG A 7 33.84 -13.90 -14.50
C ARG A 7 32.34 -14.17 -14.41
N GLY A 8 31.49 -13.21 -14.75
CA GLY A 8 30.03 -13.39 -14.69
C GLY A 8 29.51 -14.48 -15.64
N LEU A 9 30.00 -14.51 -16.87
CA LEU A 9 29.65 -15.56 -17.84
C LEU A 9 30.23 -16.93 -17.46
N GLY A 10 31.45 -16.96 -16.91
CA GLY A 10 32.07 -18.18 -16.42
C GLY A 10 31.34 -18.79 -15.23
N ASP A 11 30.83 -17.96 -14.32
CA ASP A 11 30.06 -18.44 -13.16
C ASP A 11 28.69 -19.00 -13.55
N VAL A 12 28.02 -18.39 -14.53
CA VAL A 12 26.72 -18.89 -15.07
C VAL A 12 26.96 -20.22 -15.78
N TYR A 13 27.95 -20.29 -16.65
CA TYR A 13 28.29 -21.51 -17.36
C TYR A 13 28.71 -22.66 -16.40
N LYS A 14 29.51 -22.34 -15.40
CA LYS A 14 29.94 -23.30 -14.38
C LYS A 14 28.77 -23.86 -13.58
N ARG A 15 27.84 -23.00 -13.16
CA ARG A 15 26.61 -23.46 -12.47
C ARG A 15 25.73 -24.32 -13.37
N GLN A 16 25.62 -23.99 -14.65
CA GLN A 16 24.90 -24.83 -15.62
C GLN A 16 25.52 -26.20 -15.77
N VAL A 17 26.84 -26.28 -15.88
CA VAL A 17 27.57 -27.54 -16.00
C VAL A 17 27.48 -28.41 -14.73
N GLU A 18 27.56 -27.76 -13.55
CA GLU A 18 27.38 -28.44 -12.29
C GLU A 18 25.96 -29.00 -12.11
N MET A 19 24.92 -28.26 -12.58
CA MET A 19 23.54 -28.75 -12.54
C MET A 19 23.28 -29.86 -13.57
N ASP A 20 23.85 -29.80 -14.76
CA ASP A 20 23.73 -30.83 -15.78
C ASP A 20 24.54 -32.09 -15.43
N GLY A 21 25.53 -31.98 -14.54
CA GLY A 21 26.37 -33.06 -14.06
C GLY A 21 25.76 -33.93 -12.95
N PHE A 22 24.65 -33.52 -12.35
CA PHE A 22 23.92 -34.39 -11.41
C PHE A 22 23.20 -35.48 -12.20
N GLY A 23 23.78 -36.68 -12.22
CA GLY A 23 23.17 -37.85 -12.85
C GLY A 23 21.76 -38.12 -12.28
N VAL A 24 20.90 -38.69 -13.11
CA VAL A 24 19.45 -38.88 -12.87
C VAL A 24 19.09 -39.63 -11.56
N ASN A 25 20.07 -40.11 -10.78
CA ASN A 25 19.85 -41.07 -9.68
C ASN A 25 20.49 -40.71 -8.33
N GLU A 26 20.96 -39.47 -8.11
CA GLU A 26 21.65 -39.17 -6.83
C GLU A 26 20.73 -38.71 -5.69
N GLY A 27 19.42 -38.65 -5.91
CA GLY A 27 18.46 -38.28 -4.85
C GLY A 27 18.60 -36.86 -4.30
N ILE A 28 19.35 -35.99 -5.00
CA ILE A 28 19.58 -34.60 -4.60
C ILE A 28 18.46 -33.75 -5.17
N ILE A 29 17.81 -32.97 -4.28
CA ILE A 29 16.83 -31.96 -4.66
C ILE A 29 17.49 -30.58 -4.49
N VAL A 30 17.59 -29.82 -5.59
CA VAL A 30 18.12 -28.47 -5.58
C VAL A 30 16.95 -27.48 -5.53
N MET A 31 16.94 -26.59 -4.55
CA MET A 31 15.95 -25.53 -4.41
C MET A 31 16.65 -24.17 -4.46
N ALA A 32 16.04 -23.23 -5.19
CA ALA A 32 16.47 -21.84 -5.22
C ALA A 32 15.27 -20.94 -5.06
N ALA A 33 15.47 -19.76 -4.48
CA ALA A 33 14.44 -18.71 -4.35
C ALA A 33 14.99 -17.39 -4.89
N THR A 34 14.13 -16.64 -5.55
CA THR A 34 14.43 -15.30 -6.05
C THR A 34 13.18 -14.43 -6.04
N ASN A 35 13.34 -13.16 -5.78
CA ASN A 35 12.28 -12.15 -5.96
C ASN A 35 12.22 -11.66 -7.42
N ARG A 36 13.20 -12.05 -8.25
CA ARG A 36 13.35 -11.58 -9.62
C ARG A 36 13.60 -12.74 -10.57
N VAL A 37 12.52 -13.30 -11.07
CA VAL A 37 12.58 -14.37 -12.08
C VAL A 37 13.04 -13.83 -13.45
N ASP A 38 12.73 -12.56 -13.72
CA ASP A 38 13.01 -11.84 -14.97
C ASP A 38 14.50 -11.70 -15.29
N ILE A 39 15.36 -11.68 -14.27
CA ILE A 39 16.84 -11.58 -14.47
C ILE A 39 17.54 -12.93 -14.57
N LEU A 40 16.82 -14.03 -14.36
CA LEU A 40 17.41 -15.35 -14.48
C LEU A 40 17.64 -15.73 -15.95
N ASP A 41 18.79 -16.33 -16.22
CA ASP A 41 19.06 -16.91 -17.53
C ASP A 41 18.02 -17.99 -17.86
N PRO A 42 17.28 -17.88 -18.99
CA PRO A 42 16.29 -18.87 -19.40
C PRO A 42 16.83 -20.30 -19.47
N ALA A 43 18.14 -20.46 -19.65
CA ALA A 43 18.79 -21.77 -19.67
C ALA A 43 18.73 -22.50 -18.31
N ILE A 44 18.71 -21.74 -17.18
CA ILE A 44 18.58 -22.32 -15.83
C ILE A 44 17.17 -22.89 -15.59
N MET A 45 16.20 -22.36 -16.30
CA MET A 45 14.79 -22.68 -16.15
C MET A 45 14.31 -23.85 -17.05
N ARG A 46 15.23 -24.49 -17.78
CA ARG A 46 14.92 -25.63 -18.66
C ARG A 46 14.67 -26.94 -17.88
N PRO A 47 13.86 -27.85 -18.44
CA PRO A 47 13.67 -29.18 -17.86
C PRO A 47 15.00 -29.87 -17.56
N GLY A 48 15.08 -30.58 -16.41
CA GLY A 48 16.29 -31.21 -15.93
C GLY A 48 17.16 -30.30 -15.03
N ARG A 49 16.79 -29.02 -14.87
CA ARG A 49 17.42 -28.07 -13.95
C ARG A 49 16.38 -27.59 -12.94
N PHE A 50 15.91 -26.30 -13.03
CA PHE A 50 14.77 -25.81 -12.24
C PHE A 50 13.48 -25.99 -13.05
N ASP A 51 12.98 -27.19 -13.09
CA ASP A 51 11.80 -27.59 -13.86
C ASP A 51 10.48 -27.28 -13.15
N ARG A 52 10.51 -27.12 -11.82
CA ARG A 52 9.36 -26.72 -11.03
C ARG A 52 9.48 -25.27 -10.57
N LYS A 53 8.49 -24.46 -10.94
CA LYS A 53 8.36 -23.08 -10.49
C LYS A 53 7.17 -22.99 -9.53
N VAL A 54 7.42 -22.52 -8.33
CA VAL A 54 6.39 -22.27 -7.33
C VAL A 54 6.33 -20.76 -7.09
N HIS A 55 5.22 -20.15 -7.47
CA HIS A 55 4.98 -18.75 -7.16
C HIS A 55 4.42 -18.64 -5.75
N VAL A 56 5.13 -17.93 -4.88
CA VAL A 56 4.70 -17.65 -3.51
C VAL A 56 4.09 -16.23 -3.48
N GLY A 57 2.76 -16.18 -3.55
CA GLY A 57 2.01 -14.93 -3.45
C GLY A 57 1.90 -14.42 -2.00
N ARG A 58 1.18 -13.30 -1.82
CA ARG A 58 0.82 -12.82 -0.48
C ARG A 58 -0.11 -13.83 0.18
N PRO A 59 0.04 -14.08 1.49
CA PRO A 59 -0.79 -15.03 2.21
C PRO A 59 -2.23 -14.51 2.38
N ASP A 60 -3.20 -15.41 2.31
CA ASP A 60 -4.59 -15.16 2.73
C ASP A 60 -4.72 -15.11 4.26
N ILE A 61 -5.92 -14.87 4.78
CA ILE A 61 -6.18 -14.77 6.23
C ILE A 61 -5.65 -16.00 6.99
N GLY A 62 -5.94 -17.21 6.48
CA GLY A 62 -5.48 -18.46 7.11
C GLY A 62 -3.97 -18.60 7.07
N GLY A 63 -3.35 -18.28 5.94
CA GLY A 63 -1.89 -18.24 5.79
C GLY A 63 -1.24 -17.23 6.71
N ARG A 64 -1.82 -16.04 6.90
CA ARG A 64 -1.31 -15.03 7.84
C ARG A 64 -1.40 -15.50 9.29
N GLU A 65 -2.49 -16.14 9.66
CA GLU A 65 -2.64 -16.71 11.02
C GLU A 65 -1.57 -17.79 11.28
N GLU A 66 -1.33 -18.70 10.34
CA GLU A 66 -0.29 -19.73 10.49
C GLU A 66 1.12 -19.13 10.54
N ILE A 67 1.42 -18.10 9.74
CA ILE A 67 2.69 -17.37 9.80
C ILE A 67 2.85 -16.68 11.15
N LEU A 68 1.81 -16.02 11.66
CA LEU A 68 1.82 -15.40 12.99
C LEU A 68 2.11 -16.43 14.08
N LYS A 69 1.47 -17.61 14.03
CA LYS A 69 1.73 -18.71 14.98
C LYS A 69 3.19 -19.18 14.94
N VAL A 70 3.80 -19.24 13.75
CA VAL A 70 5.22 -19.60 13.62
C VAL A 70 6.13 -18.57 14.29
N HIS A 71 5.91 -17.28 14.03
CA HIS A 71 6.73 -16.20 14.59
C HIS A 71 6.44 -15.89 16.06
N ALA A 72 5.28 -16.34 16.57
CA ALA A 72 4.92 -16.24 17.99
C ALA A 72 5.60 -17.29 18.88
N LYS A 73 6.08 -18.42 18.35
CA LYS A 73 6.63 -19.54 19.13
C LYS A 73 7.68 -19.16 20.17
N ASN A 74 8.50 -18.15 19.86
CA ASN A 74 9.61 -17.71 20.71
C ASN A 74 9.32 -16.35 21.37
N LYS A 75 8.07 -15.91 21.39
CA LYS A 75 7.66 -14.62 21.97
C LYS A 75 6.58 -14.87 23.01
N PRO A 76 6.73 -14.36 24.23
CA PRO A 76 5.68 -14.47 25.25
C PRO A 76 4.51 -13.55 24.88
N LEU A 77 3.38 -14.15 24.54
CA LEU A 77 2.13 -13.44 24.27
C LEU A 77 1.26 -13.45 25.54
N GLY A 78 0.56 -12.36 25.79
CA GLY A 78 -0.48 -12.26 26.80
C GLY A 78 -1.75 -13.01 26.41
N ASP A 79 -2.59 -13.29 27.38
CA ASP A 79 -3.85 -14.03 27.19
C ASP A 79 -4.88 -13.24 26.37
N ASP A 80 -4.68 -11.92 26.22
CA ASP A 80 -5.52 -11.01 25.44
C ASP A 80 -5.19 -10.98 23.94
N VAL A 81 -4.10 -11.67 23.51
CA VAL A 81 -3.63 -11.64 22.13
C VAL A 81 -4.40 -12.64 21.26
N ASP A 82 -5.17 -12.12 20.32
CA ASP A 82 -5.90 -12.89 19.33
C ASP A 82 -5.19 -12.84 17.95
N LEU A 83 -4.47 -13.92 17.60
CA LEU A 83 -3.76 -14.04 16.34
C LEU A 83 -4.69 -14.08 15.12
N GLN A 84 -5.92 -14.59 15.29
CA GLN A 84 -6.90 -14.61 14.22
C GLN A 84 -7.39 -13.18 13.89
N GLN A 85 -7.68 -12.38 14.91
CA GLN A 85 -8.03 -10.98 14.73
C GLN A 85 -6.89 -10.19 14.07
N ILE A 86 -5.64 -10.45 14.47
CA ILE A 86 -4.47 -9.84 13.85
C ILE A 86 -4.36 -10.23 12.37
N ALA A 87 -4.56 -11.51 12.04
CA ALA A 87 -4.53 -11.99 10.66
C ALA A 87 -5.62 -11.32 9.79
N GLN A 88 -6.80 -11.04 10.35
CA GLN A 88 -7.87 -10.30 9.65
C GLN A 88 -7.48 -8.86 9.36
N THR A 89 -6.88 -8.17 10.34
CA THR A 89 -6.52 -6.75 10.22
C THR A 89 -5.25 -6.49 9.40
N THR A 90 -4.46 -7.53 9.11
CA THR A 90 -3.19 -7.42 8.37
C THR A 90 -3.32 -7.84 6.90
N ALA A 91 -4.45 -7.58 6.25
CA ALA A 91 -4.63 -7.86 4.83
C ALA A 91 -3.51 -7.21 3.99
N GLY A 92 -2.97 -7.97 3.04
CA GLY A 92 -1.86 -7.54 2.19
C GLY A 92 -0.46 -7.63 2.80
N PHE A 93 -0.32 -7.97 4.09
CA PHE A 93 1.00 -8.18 4.72
C PHE A 93 1.68 -9.45 4.19
N THR A 94 2.98 -9.35 3.99
CA THR A 94 3.85 -10.50 3.70
C THR A 94 4.25 -11.22 4.99
N GLY A 95 4.88 -12.40 4.87
CA GLY A 95 5.44 -13.09 6.04
C GLY A 95 6.48 -12.26 6.78
N ALA A 96 7.28 -11.47 6.07
CA ALA A 96 8.27 -10.57 6.67
C ALA A 96 7.61 -9.40 7.43
N ASP A 97 6.50 -8.85 6.92
CA ASP A 97 5.76 -7.80 7.60
C ASP A 97 5.13 -8.31 8.90
N LEU A 98 4.58 -9.54 8.88
CA LEU A 98 4.00 -10.19 10.07
C LEU A 98 5.06 -10.52 11.13
N GLU A 99 6.24 -10.99 10.72
CA GLU A 99 7.38 -11.18 11.61
C GLU A 99 7.79 -9.86 12.25
N ASN A 100 7.95 -8.81 11.42
CA ASN A 100 8.32 -7.48 11.88
C ASN A 100 7.28 -6.90 12.84
N LEU A 101 5.99 -7.11 12.58
CA LEU A 101 4.89 -6.69 13.45
C LEU A 101 5.05 -7.25 14.86
N LEU A 102 5.29 -8.56 14.99
CA LEU A 102 5.49 -9.20 16.30
C LEU A 102 6.82 -8.79 16.96
N ASN A 103 7.88 -8.54 16.17
CA ASN A 103 9.15 -8.04 16.69
C ASN A 103 9.01 -6.63 17.26
N GLU A 104 8.33 -5.73 16.53
CA GLU A 104 8.06 -4.38 17.01
C GLU A 104 7.15 -4.37 18.24
N ALA A 105 6.15 -5.25 18.31
CA ALA A 105 5.30 -5.39 19.49
C ALA A 105 6.11 -5.87 20.72
N ALA A 106 7.06 -6.78 20.53
CA ALA A 106 7.98 -7.19 21.58
C ALA A 106 8.86 -6.04 22.09
N ILE A 107 9.34 -5.18 21.19
CA ILE A 107 10.10 -3.98 21.54
C ILE A 107 9.23 -2.99 22.34
N VAL A 108 7.96 -2.82 21.95
CA VAL A 108 7.02 -1.95 22.70
C VAL A 108 6.81 -2.50 24.11
N ALA A 109 6.54 -3.80 24.27
CA ALA A 109 6.37 -4.43 25.58
C ALA A 109 7.63 -4.28 26.46
N ALA A 110 8.81 -4.50 25.88
CA ALA A 110 10.09 -4.36 26.60
C ALA A 110 10.35 -2.91 27.06
N ARG A 111 9.97 -1.91 26.26
CA ARG A 111 10.08 -0.49 26.63
C ARG A 111 9.16 -0.08 27.79
N GLU A 112 8.09 -0.84 28.01
CA GLU A 112 7.15 -0.65 29.12
C GLU A 112 7.44 -1.62 30.27
N ASP A 113 8.66 -2.21 30.31
CA ASP A 113 9.12 -3.16 31.32
C ASP A 113 8.19 -4.38 31.52
N ARG A 114 7.49 -4.80 30.46
CA ARG A 114 6.62 -5.97 30.47
C ARG A 114 7.34 -7.19 29.86
N ALA A 115 7.12 -8.35 30.48
CA ALA A 115 7.70 -9.63 30.05
C ALA A 115 6.91 -10.30 28.91
N TYR A 116 5.74 -9.79 28.54
CA TYR A 116 4.85 -10.36 27.53
C TYR A 116 4.20 -9.27 26.67
N ILE A 117 3.86 -9.64 25.45
CA ILE A 117 3.22 -8.77 24.44
C ILE A 117 1.71 -8.82 24.66
N VAL A 118 1.05 -7.67 24.73
CA VAL A 118 -0.42 -7.55 24.79
C VAL A 118 -0.97 -7.09 23.43
N GLN A 119 -2.29 -7.28 23.22
CA GLN A 119 -2.95 -6.87 21.97
C GLN A 119 -2.73 -5.40 21.63
N ALA A 120 -2.66 -4.52 22.63
CA ALA A 120 -2.40 -3.09 22.45
C ALA A 120 -1.02 -2.81 21.83
N ASP A 121 0.01 -3.61 22.14
CA ASP A 121 1.34 -3.44 21.54
C ASP A 121 1.33 -3.76 20.06
N ILE A 122 0.61 -4.81 19.69
CA ILE A 122 0.46 -5.22 18.30
C ILE A 122 -0.29 -4.14 17.50
N ARG A 123 -1.36 -3.57 18.07
CA ARG A 123 -2.09 -2.46 17.45
C ARG A 123 -1.19 -1.23 17.23
N ARG A 124 -0.35 -0.85 18.21
CA ARG A 124 0.62 0.26 18.05
C ARG A 124 1.65 -0.05 16.99
N SER A 125 2.14 -1.29 16.95
CA SER A 125 3.15 -1.74 16.01
C SER A 125 2.62 -1.86 14.58
N PHE A 126 1.33 -2.16 14.41
CA PHE A 126 0.67 -2.24 13.12
C PHE A 126 0.79 -0.92 12.32
N VAL A 127 0.52 0.22 12.97
CA VAL A 127 0.71 1.54 12.37
C VAL A 127 2.17 1.77 11.98
N LYS A 128 3.09 1.42 12.88
CA LYS A 128 4.54 1.59 12.63
C LYS A 128 5.04 0.76 11.46
N VAL A 129 4.56 -0.47 11.31
CA VAL A 129 4.96 -1.37 10.22
C VAL A 129 4.30 -0.96 8.90
N GLY A 130 3.02 -0.57 8.92
CA GLY A 130 2.27 -0.19 7.72
C GLY A 130 2.65 1.16 7.13
N ILE A 131 2.90 2.15 7.99
CA ILE A 131 3.08 3.56 7.57
C ILE A 131 4.50 4.07 7.91
N GLY A 132 5.15 3.48 8.92
CA GLY A 132 6.45 3.93 9.43
C GLY A 132 6.38 4.57 10.80
N ALA A 133 7.56 4.81 11.39
CA ALA A 133 7.66 5.37 12.73
C ALA A 133 7.21 6.84 12.78
N GLU A 134 6.38 7.19 13.77
CA GLU A 134 5.98 8.56 14.06
C GLU A 134 7.18 9.40 14.53
N LYS A 135 7.35 10.60 13.99
CA LYS A 135 8.42 11.56 14.34
C LYS A 135 7.89 12.66 15.25
N LYS A 136 7.84 12.40 16.54
CA LYS A 136 7.36 13.38 17.55
C LYS A 136 8.34 14.53 17.84
N SER A 137 9.57 14.47 17.32
CA SER A 137 10.59 15.50 17.57
C SER A 137 10.56 16.67 16.59
N ARG A 138 9.71 16.61 15.53
CA ARG A 138 9.61 17.69 14.56
C ARG A 138 8.68 18.80 15.08
N ILE A 139 9.19 20.00 15.17
CA ILE A 139 8.38 21.19 15.52
C ILE A 139 7.61 21.60 14.25
N ILE A 140 6.29 21.53 14.32
CA ILE A 140 5.38 21.89 13.22
C ILE A 140 4.61 23.14 13.67
N SER A 141 4.46 24.11 12.78
CA SER A 141 3.65 25.31 13.06
C SER A 141 2.17 24.95 13.17
N ASP A 142 1.41 25.74 13.96
CA ASP A 142 -0.04 25.55 14.10
C ASP A 142 -0.76 25.63 12.74
N LYS A 143 -0.25 26.48 11.82
CA LYS A 143 -0.76 26.58 10.46
C LYS A 143 -0.59 25.25 9.71
N GLU A 144 0.59 24.63 9.74
CA GLU A 144 0.86 23.34 9.08
C GLU A 144 0.07 22.22 9.73
N LYS A 145 -0.05 22.18 11.07
CA LYS A 145 -0.92 21.22 11.78
C LYS A 145 -2.37 21.32 11.30
N LYS A 146 -2.89 22.54 11.16
CA LYS A 146 -4.25 22.76 10.69
C LYS A 146 -4.44 22.29 9.23
N ILE A 147 -3.49 22.60 8.35
CA ILE A 147 -3.52 22.13 6.96
C ILE A 147 -3.53 20.60 6.92
N THR A 148 -2.62 19.96 7.65
CA THR A 148 -2.55 18.48 7.73
C THR A 148 -3.85 17.91 8.29
N ALA A 149 -4.43 18.51 9.32
CA ALA A 149 -5.68 18.03 9.90
C ALA A 149 -6.84 18.03 8.90
N TYR A 150 -6.99 19.09 8.11
CA TYR A 150 -8.00 19.16 7.06
C TYR A 150 -7.72 18.14 5.94
N HIS A 151 -6.47 18.01 5.53
CA HIS A 151 -6.04 17.06 4.51
C HIS A 151 -6.41 15.63 4.92
N GLU A 152 -5.96 15.17 6.09
CA GLU A 152 -6.24 13.81 6.59
C GLU A 152 -7.73 13.57 6.88
N SER A 153 -8.43 14.59 7.37
CA SER A 153 -9.88 14.50 7.58
C SER A 153 -10.65 14.36 6.26
N GLY A 154 -10.15 14.97 5.17
CA GLY A 154 -10.71 14.79 3.83
C GLY A 154 -10.66 13.36 3.37
N HIS A 155 -9.51 12.69 3.49
CA HIS A 155 -9.37 11.26 3.21
C HIS A 155 -10.28 10.42 4.11
N ALA A 156 -10.32 10.71 5.41
CA ALA A 156 -11.10 9.95 6.39
C ALA A 156 -12.61 9.96 6.10
N ILE A 157 -13.17 11.11 5.73
CA ILE A 157 -14.59 11.22 5.36
C ILE A 157 -14.91 10.35 4.15
N LEU A 158 -14.06 10.36 3.13
CA LEU A 158 -14.26 9.56 1.92
C LEU A 158 -14.17 8.07 2.19
N PHE A 159 -13.21 7.64 3.03
CA PHE A 159 -13.15 6.24 3.49
C PHE A 159 -14.42 5.81 4.23
N HIS A 160 -15.04 6.69 4.99
CA HIS A 160 -16.26 6.37 5.74
C HIS A 160 -17.50 6.31 4.86
N VAL A 161 -17.61 7.23 3.90
CA VAL A 161 -18.82 7.36 3.07
C VAL A 161 -18.84 6.39 1.89
N LEU A 162 -17.68 6.08 1.32
CA LEU A 162 -17.56 5.20 0.17
C LEU A 162 -17.51 3.71 0.60
N PRO A 163 -18.39 2.86 0.07
CA PRO A 163 -18.60 1.52 0.64
C PRO A 163 -17.51 0.50 0.35
N ASP A 164 -16.72 0.69 -0.72
CA ASP A 164 -15.81 -0.35 -1.21
C ASP A 164 -14.34 -0.14 -0.82
N VAL A 165 -14.00 0.97 -0.16
CA VAL A 165 -12.61 1.32 0.20
C VAL A 165 -12.23 0.93 1.64
N GLY A 166 -13.18 0.44 2.41
CA GLY A 166 -13.01 0.01 3.80
C GLY A 166 -13.06 1.17 4.81
N PRO A 167 -13.32 0.85 6.08
CA PRO A 167 -13.41 1.85 7.13
C PRO A 167 -12.04 2.41 7.51
N VAL A 168 -12.05 3.57 8.13
CA VAL A 168 -10.85 4.18 8.73
C VAL A 168 -10.39 3.37 9.94
N TYR A 169 -9.11 3.08 10.05
CA TYR A 169 -8.49 2.50 11.25
C TYR A 169 -8.03 3.57 12.23
N SER A 170 -7.31 4.57 11.72
CA SER A 170 -6.87 5.73 12.51
C SER A 170 -6.51 6.90 11.60
N VAL A 171 -6.65 8.11 12.14
CA VAL A 171 -6.20 9.35 11.50
C VAL A 171 -5.19 10.04 12.41
N SER A 172 -4.12 10.60 11.87
CA SER A 172 -3.06 11.24 12.65
C SER A 172 -2.43 12.39 11.89
N ILE A 173 -2.12 13.45 12.62
CA ILE A 173 -1.35 14.61 12.12
C ILE A 173 0.10 14.57 12.61
N ILE A 174 0.55 13.44 13.14
CA ILE A 174 1.93 13.24 13.56
C ILE A 174 2.74 12.82 12.34
N PRO A 175 3.83 13.53 11.98
CA PRO A 175 4.66 13.17 10.85
C PRO A 175 5.28 11.78 10.97
N THR A 176 5.40 11.08 9.85
CA THR A 176 6.03 9.77 9.79
C THR A 176 7.42 9.78 9.16
N GLY A 177 8.14 8.67 9.32
CA GLY A 177 9.49 8.48 8.78
C GLY A 177 9.59 8.59 7.27
N ALA A 178 8.52 8.30 6.54
CA ALA A 178 8.44 8.38 5.08
C ALA A 178 8.31 9.81 4.52
N GLY A 179 8.27 10.83 5.39
CA GLY A 179 8.17 12.24 4.98
C GLY A 179 6.74 12.78 4.89
N ALA A 180 5.74 11.98 5.22
CA ALA A 180 4.36 12.42 5.31
C ALA A 180 4.15 13.32 6.55
N ALA A 181 3.32 14.35 6.40
CA ALA A 181 2.97 15.28 7.48
C ALA A 181 1.96 14.68 8.46
N GLY A 182 1.12 13.76 7.98
CA GLY A 182 0.13 12.98 8.72
C GLY A 182 -0.14 11.67 8.00
N TYR A 183 -1.20 10.98 8.38
CA TYR A 183 -1.70 9.81 7.68
C TYR A 183 -3.14 9.49 8.04
N THR A 184 -3.87 8.98 7.06
CA THR A 184 -5.16 8.30 7.23
C THR A 184 -5.00 6.86 6.84
N MET A 185 -5.19 5.95 7.79
CA MET A 185 -4.99 4.53 7.58
C MET A 185 -6.34 3.81 7.45
N PRO A 186 -6.65 3.19 6.32
CA PRO A 186 -7.82 2.33 6.20
C PRO A 186 -7.59 0.97 6.87
N LEU A 187 -8.67 0.31 7.26
CA LEU A 187 -8.68 -1.07 7.72
C LEU A 187 -9.23 -1.96 6.61
N PRO A 188 -8.41 -2.76 5.93
CA PRO A 188 -8.91 -3.74 4.97
C PRO A 188 -9.73 -4.80 5.70
N GLU A 189 -11.01 -4.98 5.33
CA GLU A 189 -11.87 -5.96 6.00
C GLU A 189 -11.76 -7.37 5.40
N LYS A 190 -11.35 -7.48 4.13
CA LYS A 190 -11.31 -8.75 3.39
C LYS A 190 -10.12 -8.81 2.45
N ASP A 191 -9.63 -10.02 2.21
CA ASP A 191 -8.71 -10.31 1.11
C ASP A 191 -9.55 -10.46 -0.18
N GLU A 192 -9.59 -9.41 -0.99
CA GLU A 192 -10.31 -9.46 -2.25
C GLU A 192 -9.40 -9.94 -3.38
N MET A 193 -9.92 -10.88 -4.17
CA MET A 193 -9.20 -11.45 -5.31
C MET A 193 -9.24 -10.53 -6.54
N PHE A 194 -10.32 -9.77 -6.69
CA PHE A 194 -10.54 -8.88 -7.84
C PHE A 194 -10.80 -7.45 -7.39
N ASN A 195 -10.22 -6.50 -8.10
CA ASN A 195 -10.51 -5.08 -7.91
C ASN A 195 -11.50 -4.65 -9.01
N THR A 196 -12.67 -4.16 -8.64
CA THR A 196 -13.70 -3.72 -9.59
C THR A 196 -13.43 -2.29 -10.07
N ARG A 197 -13.98 -1.92 -11.24
CA ARG A 197 -13.92 -0.54 -11.75
C ARG A 197 -14.51 0.46 -10.73
N GLY A 198 -15.64 0.12 -10.11
CA GLY A 198 -16.27 0.98 -9.09
C GLY A 198 -15.38 1.23 -7.90
N ARG A 199 -14.75 0.18 -7.37
CA ARG A 199 -13.80 0.29 -6.26
C ARG A 199 -12.58 1.14 -6.64
N MET A 200 -11.99 0.92 -7.82
CA MET A 200 -10.84 1.71 -8.27
C MET A 200 -11.18 3.20 -8.40
N LEU A 201 -12.39 3.55 -8.86
CA LEU A 201 -12.86 4.93 -8.87
C LEU A 201 -13.01 5.50 -7.45
N GLN A 202 -13.51 4.71 -6.50
CA GLN A 202 -13.58 5.12 -5.09
C GLN A 202 -12.18 5.31 -4.48
N GLU A 203 -11.22 4.45 -4.78
CA GLU A 203 -9.83 4.59 -4.36
C GLU A 203 -9.23 5.91 -4.89
N ILE A 204 -9.44 6.24 -6.18
CA ILE A 204 -9.01 7.51 -6.77
C ILE A 204 -9.69 8.70 -6.07
N THR A 205 -11.00 8.57 -5.78
CA THR A 205 -11.77 9.61 -5.08
C THR A 205 -11.18 9.87 -3.68
N VAL A 206 -10.83 8.81 -2.95
CA VAL A 206 -10.18 8.90 -1.64
C VAL A 206 -8.82 9.56 -1.75
N ASP A 207 -7.98 9.15 -2.71
CA ASP A 207 -6.65 9.74 -2.92
C ASP A 207 -6.73 11.26 -3.14
N LEU A 208 -7.78 11.76 -3.78
CA LEU A 208 -7.98 13.19 -4.01
C LEU A 208 -8.56 13.95 -2.80
N GLY A 209 -9.00 13.23 -1.75
CA GLY A 209 -9.70 13.80 -0.60
C GLY A 209 -8.95 14.91 0.15
N GLY A 210 -7.66 14.69 0.39
CA GLY A 210 -6.82 15.69 1.05
C GLY A 210 -6.71 17.00 0.27
N ARG A 211 -6.49 16.90 -1.05
CA ARG A 211 -6.46 18.05 -1.97
C ARG A 211 -7.77 18.81 -1.96
N VAL A 212 -8.89 18.10 -2.07
CA VAL A 212 -10.22 18.70 -2.08
C VAL A 212 -10.54 19.41 -0.76
N ALA A 213 -10.15 18.82 0.37
CA ALA A 213 -10.34 19.48 1.68
C ALA A 213 -9.52 20.77 1.78
N GLU A 214 -8.27 20.80 1.28
CA GLU A 214 -7.46 22.02 1.21
C GLU A 214 -8.14 23.09 0.36
N GLU A 215 -8.62 22.76 -0.84
CA GLU A 215 -9.30 23.67 -1.76
C GLU A 215 -10.56 24.30 -1.13
N LEU A 216 -11.39 23.49 -0.47
CA LEU A 216 -12.65 23.94 0.12
C LEU A 216 -12.48 24.88 1.31
N ILE A 217 -11.38 24.74 2.06
CA ILE A 217 -11.21 25.44 3.35
C ILE A 217 -10.25 26.63 3.26
N PHE A 218 -9.17 26.48 2.49
CA PHE A 218 -8.11 27.50 2.47
C PHE A 218 -8.15 28.40 1.23
N ASP A 219 -8.99 28.09 0.24
CA ASP A 219 -8.97 28.73 -1.09
C ASP A 219 -7.54 28.75 -1.69
N ASP A 220 -6.73 27.77 -1.30
CA ASP A 220 -5.32 27.58 -1.66
C ASP A 220 -4.97 26.10 -1.59
N ILE A 221 -3.84 25.73 -2.16
CA ILE A 221 -3.39 24.34 -2.27
C ILE A 221 -1.93 24.23 -1.87
N THR A 222 -1.56 23.06 -1.33
CA THR A 222 -0.18 22.77 -0.94
C THR A 222 0.47 21.66 -1.77
N THR A 223 1.75 21.48 -1.59
CA THR A 223 2.49 20.34 -2.18
C THR A 223 2.23 19.02 -1.43
N GLY A 224 1.47 19.05 -0.33
CA GLY A 224 1.19 17.87 0.51
C GLY A 224 0.55 16.72 -0.25
N ALA A 225 -0.40 17.03 -1.12
CA ALA A 225 -1.13 16.04 -1.93
C ALA A 225 -0.34 15.46 -3.13
N SER A 226 0.97 15.72 -3.25
CA SER A 226 1.74 15.28 -4.42
C SER A 226 1.81 13.76 -4.57
N GLN A 227 1.89 13.04 -3.47
CA GLN A 227 1.92 11.57 -3.49
C GLN A 227 0.55 10.98 -3.82
N ASP A 228 -0.51 11.57 -3.29
CA ASP A 228 -1.90 11.13 -3.51
C ASP A 228 -2.29 11.32 -4.98
N ILE A 229 -1.97 12.48 -5.54
CA ILE A 229 -2.16 12.77 -6.98
C ILE A 229 -1.39 11.77 -7.84
N LYS A 230 -0.16 11.40 -7.45
CA LYS A 230 0.63 10.40 -8.15
C LYS A 230 -0.04 9.02 -8.12
N GLN A 231 -0.58 8.61 -6.97
CA GLN A 231 -1.28 7.33 -6.81
C GLN A 231 -2.57 7.32 -7.62
N ALA A 232 -3.41 8.33 -7.48
CA ALA A 232 -4.63 8.51 -8.26
C ALA A 232 -4.36 8.44 -9.77
N THR A 233 -3.34 9.16 -10.25
CA THR A 233 -2.97 9.16 -11.68
C THR A 233 -2.47 7.79 -12.15
N ALA A 234 -1.67 7.10 -11.35
CA ALA A 234 -1.16 5.77 -11.67
C ALA A 234 -2.31 4.75 -11.77
N LEU A 235 -3.27 4.83 -10.83
CA LEU A 235 -4.44 3.95 -10.82
C LEU A 235 -5.36 4.23 -12.02
N ALA A 236 -5.67 5.50 -12.32
CA ALA A 236 -6.45 5.89 -13.50
C ALA A 236 -5.77 5.43 -14.80
N ARG A 237 -4.45 5.58 -14.90
CA ARG A 237 -3.68 5.09 -16.05
C ARG A 237 -3.78 3.57 -16.19
N ALA A 238 -3.66 2.82 -15.09
CA ALA A 238 -3.80 1.36 -15.11
C ALA A 238 -5.21 0.93 -15.55
N MET A 239 -6.26 1.62 -15.11
CA MET A 239 -7.63 1.37 -15.56
C MET A 239 -7.77 1.50 -17.07
N VAL A 240 -7.20 2.55 -17.64
CA VAL A 240 -7.29 2.85 -19.08
C VAL A 240 -6.38 1.95 -19.92
N THR A 241 -5.12 1.77 -19.51
CA THR A 241 -4.11 1.13 -20.37
C THR A 241 -3.92 -0.37 -20.11
N LYS A 242 -4.15 -0.83 -18.87
CA LYS A 242 -3.85 -2.22 -18.46
C LYS A 242 -5.11 -3.08 -18.35
N PHE A 243 -6.19 -2.52 -17.82
CA PHE A 243 -7.38 -3.30 -17.46
C PHE A 243 -8.53 -3.15 -18.46
N GLY A 244 -8.40 -2.29 -19.48
CA GLY A 244 -9.45 -2.08 -20.48
C GLY A 244 -10.76 -1.56 -19.89
N MET A 245 -10.68 -0.72 -18.84
CA MET A 245 -11.84 -0.19 -18.11
C MET A 245 -12.34 1.16 -18.65
N SER A 246 -11.91 1.56 -19.83
CA SER A 246 -12.40 2.75 -20.56
C SER A 246 -13.17 2.31 -21.78
N GLU A 247 -14.36 2.91 -22.00
CA GLU A 247 -15.18 2.66 -23.19
C GLU A 247 -14.56 3.27 -24.45
N ASP A 248 -13.93 4.43 -24.33
CA ASP A 248 -13.33 5.16 -25.44
C ASP A 248 -12.05 4.50 -25.97
N ILE A 249 -11.31 3.83 -25.09
CA ILE A 249 -10.06 3.12 -25.45
C ILE A 249 -10.35 1.65 -25.79
N GLY A 250 -11.39 1.07 -25.19
CA GLY A 250 -11.80 -0.30 -25.43
C GLY A 250 -10.93 -1.36 -24.71
N LEU A 251 -11.12 -2.62 -25.11
CA LEU A 251 -10.49 -3.79 -24.48
C LEU A 251 -9.10 -4.06 -25.07
N ILE A 252 -8.23 -3.07 -25.07
CA ILE A 252 -6.87 -3.19 -25.59
C ILE A 252 -5.88 -2.91 -24.46
N ASN A 253 -4.88 -3.77 -24.31
CA ASN A 253 -3.79 -3.54 -23.40
C ASN A 253 -2.70 -2.69 -24.06
N TYR A 254 -2.57 -1.45 -23.63
CA TYR A 254 -1.53 -0.51 -24.03
C TYR A 254 -0.43 -0.33 -22.98
N ALA A 255 -0.49 -1.06 -21.85
CA ALA A 255 0.57 -1.05 -20.86
C ALA A 255 1.82 -1.73 -21.45
N ASN A 256 2.98 -1.11 -21.29
CA ASN A 256 4.25 -1.76 -21.62
C ASN A 256 4.52 -2.82 -20.55
N GLU A 257 4.94 -4.03 -20.93
CA GLU A 257 5.33 -5.09 -20.02
C GLU A 257 6.54 -4.68 -19.13
N ASP A 258 7.27 -3.64 -19.54
CA ASP A 258 8.45 -3.09 -18.86
C ASP A 258 8.14 -1.96 -17.84
N ASP A 259 6.88 -1.59 -17.59
CA ASP A 259 6.51 -0.59 -16.58
C ASP A 259 6.80 -1.04 -15.12
N GLU A 260 7.25 -2.28 -14.91
CA GLU A 260 7.88 -2.72 -13.68
C GLU A 260 9.37 -2.35 -13.65
N VAL A 261 9.61 -1.08 -13.37
CA VAL A 261 10.84 -0.53 -12.77
C VAL A 261 12.18 -1.08 -13.26
N PHE A 262 12.91 -0.33 -14.11
CA PHE A 262 14.36 -0.18 -13.93
C PHE A 262 14.89 1.19 -14.36
N ILE A 263 15.29 1.97 -13.36
CA ILE A 263 16.25 3.08 -13.47
C ILE A 263 17.56 2.50 -14.06
N GLY A 264 17.76 2.63 -15.36
CA GLY A 264 19.02 2.22 -15.98
C GLY A 264 18.96 1.80 -17.46
N ARG A 265 17.76 1.70 -18.05
CA ARG A 265 17.58 1.43 -19.48
C ARG A 265 16.78 2.52 -20.21
N ASP A 266 16.91 3.75 -19.75
CA ASP A 266 16.40 4.92 -20.41
C ASP A 266 17.22 5.25 -21.66
N LEU A 267 16.94 4.54 -22.76
CA LEU A 267 17.23 5.08 -24.11
C LEU A 267 16.34 4.31 -25.12
N ALA A 268 15.18 4.90 -25.41
CA ALA A 268 14.21 4.48 -26.42
C ALA A 268 13.05 3.58 -25.96
N HIS A 269 12.24 4.01 -24.99
CA HIS A 269 10.85 3.52 -24.91
C HIS A 269 10.03 4.13 -26.04
N THR A 270 9.99 3.44 -27.17
CA THR A 270 9.02 3.70 -28.22
C THR A 270 7.65 3.24 -27.69
N ARG A 271 6.74 4.19 -27.47
CA ARG A 271 5.33 3.87 -27.23
C ARG A 271 4.85 2.93 -28.32
N GLY A 272 4.24 1.81 -27.98
CA GLY A 272 3.72 0.83 -28.94
C GLY A 272 2.47 1.31 -29.70
N TYR A 273 2.11 2.60 -29.58
CA TYR A 273 0.92 3.23 -30.17
C TYR A 273 1.19 4.67 -30.60
N GLY A 274 0.40 5.14 -31.59
CA GLY A 274 0.57 6.47 -32.18
C GLY A 274 0.05 7.61 -31.29
N GLU A 275 0.36 8.85 -31.68
CA GLU A 275 -0.01 10.07 -30.94
C GLU A 275 -1.52 10.24 -30.76
N ASP A 276 -2.34 9.79 -31.71
CA ASP A 276 -3.81 9.86 -31.58
C ASP A 276 -4.33 9.01 -30.42
N VAL A 277 -3.75 7.81 -30.24
CA VAL A 277 -4.10 6.92 -29.12
C VAL A 277 -3.57 7.49 -27.81
N ALA A 278 -2.35 8.03 -27.81
CA ALA A 278 -1.77 8.67 -26.64
C ALA A 278 -2.66 9.83 -26.15
N SER A 279 -3.10 10.69 -27.06
CA SER A 279 -3.98 11.81 -26.72
C SER A 279 -5.33 11.37 -26.15
N LYS A 280 -5.90 10.27 -26.65
CA LYS A 280 -7.14 9.70 -26.10
C LYS A 280 -6.92 9.10 -24.71
N ILE A 281 -5.81 8.39 -24.50
CA ILE A 281 -5.45 7.85 -23.18
C ILE A 281 -5.31 8.98 -22.16
N ASP A 282 -4.59 10.05 -22.50
CA ASP A 282 -4.38 11.19 -21.60
C ASP A 282 -5.70 11.94 -21.32
N ALA A 283 -6.57 12.09 -22.31
CA ALA A 283 -7.90 12.67 -22.16
C ALA A 283 -8.78 11.83 -21.22
N GLU A 284 -8.76 10.51 -21.37
CA GLU A 284 -9.55 9.61 -20.56
C GLU A 284 -9.05 9.54 -19.11
N ILE A 285 -7.73 9.52 -18.88
CA ILE A 285 -7.14 9.63 -17.54
C ILE A 285 -7.60 10.93 -16.87
N LYS A 286 -7.49 12.05 -17.60
CA LYS A 286 -7.95 13.35 -17.09
C LYS A 286 -9.43 13.33 -16.74
N ARG A 287 -10.29 12.77 -17.59
CA ARG A 287 -11.73 12.66 -17.33
C ARG A 287 -12.01 11.88 -16.05
N ILE A 288 -11.35 10.72 -15.84
CA ILE A 288 -11.51 9.91 -14.64
C ILE A 288 -11.11 10.71 -13.38
N ILE A 289 -9.97 11.40 -13.43
CA ILE A 289 -9.51 12.22 -12.30
C ILE A 289 -10.48 13.37 -12.01
N ASP A 290 -10.94 14.08 -13.05
CA ASP A 290 -11.88 15.20 -12.89
C ASP A 290 -13.22 14.72 -12.30
N GLU A 291 -13.77 13.58 -12.75
CA GLU A 291 -15.00 13.00 -12.20
C GLU A 291 -14.85 12.58 -10.73
N CYS A 292 -13.75 11.92 -10.38
CA CYS A 292 -13.47 11.53 -9.00
C CYS A 292 -13.24 12.76 -8.09
N HIS A 293 -12.60 13.80 -8.60
CA HIS A 293 -12.41 15.08 -7.89
C HIS A 293 -13.77 15.76 -7.58
N GLU A 294 -14.66 15.85 -8.55
CA GLU A 294 -16.00 16.42 -8.34
C GLU A 294 -16.84 15.60 -7.36
N GLU A 295 -16.74 14.26 -7.41
CA GLU A 295 -17.44 13.41 -6.44
C GLU A 295 -16.86 13.59 -5.02
N ALA A 296 -15.53 13.66 -4.86
CA ALA A 296 -14.88 13.95 -3.59
C ALA A 296 -15.36 15.31 -3.03
N LYS A 297 -15.40 16.34 -3.89
CA LYS A 297 -15.85 17.67 -3.53
C LYS A 297 -17.29 17.72 -3.05
N LYS A 298 -18.17 16.98 -3.72
CA LYS A 298 -19.58 16.86 -3.36
C LYS A 298 -19.72 16.18 -2.00
N ILE A 299 -19.03 15.04 -1.77
CA ILE A 299 -19.11 14.30 -0.51
C ILE A 299 -18.57 15.15 0.65
N ILE A 300 -17.36 15.70 0.52
CA ILE A 300 -16.73 16.50 1.58
C ILE A 300 -17.56 17.75 1.90
N SER A 301 -18.10 18.42 0.87
CA SER A 301 -18.98 19.60 1.08
C SER A 301 -20.27 19.24 1.84
N ALA A 302 -20.84 18.07 1.58
CA ALA A 302 -22.02 17.58 2.30
C ALA A 302 -21.74 17.23 3.78
N HIS A 303 -20.48 16.96 4.12
CA HIS A 303 -20.04 16.59 5.47
C HIS A 303 -19.06 17.61 6.06
N LYS A 304 -19.18 18.88 5.65
CA LYS A 304 -18.25 19.94 6.10
C LYS A 304 -18.20 20.07 7.60
N ASP A 305 -19.29 19.90 8.25
CA ASP A 305 -19.43 19.95 9.68
C ASP A 305 -18.71 18.79 10.39
N VAL A 306 -18.72 17.56 9.83
CA VAL A 306 -17.89 16.43 10.31
C VAL A 306 -16.42 16.72 10.08
N LEU A 307 -16.08 17.33 8.92
CA LEU A 307 -14.73 17.76 8.59
C LEU A 307 -14.18 18.71 9.69
N ASP A 308 -14.93 19.76 10.02
CA ASP A 308 -14.52 20.74 11.04
C ASP A 308 -14.38 20.09 12.43
N ALA A 309 -15.33 19.21 12.83
CA ALA A 309 -15.27 18.50 14.11
C ALA A 309 -14.08 17.50 14.17
N CYS A 310 -13.78 16.81 13.08
CA CYS A 310 -12.63 15.92 12.99
C CYS A 310 -11.32 16.70 13.15
N VAL A 311 -11.21 17.86 12.51
CA VAL A 311 -10.05 18.73 12.62
C VAL A 311 -9.86 19.24 14.04
N GLU A 312 -10.91 19.70 14.72
CA GLU A 312 -10.83 20.12 16.12
C GLU A 312 -10.29 18.99 17.02
N LEU A 313 -10.83 17.78 16.84
CA LEU A 313 -10.39 16.61 17.61
C LEU A 313 -8.93 16.22 17.30
N LEU A 314 -8.50 16.32 16.03
CA LEU A 314 -7.12 16.07 15.63
C LEU A 314 -6.14 17.12 16.17
N LEU A 315 -6.54 18.40 16.22
CA LEU A 315 -5.71 19.45 16.80
C LEU A 315 -5.55 19.28 18.31
N GLU A 316 -6.54 18.71 19.01
CA GLU A 316 -6.49 18.42 20.44
C GLU A 316 -5.66 17.18 20.73
N LYS A 317 -5.92 16.04 20.02
CA LYS A 317 -5.37 14.72 20.35
C LYS A 317 -4.18 14.30 19.48
N GLU A 318 -3.93 14.99 18.38
CA GLU A 318 -2.94 14.67 17.34
C GLU A 318 -3.17 13.34 16.62
N LYS A 319 -3.96 12.43 17.18
CA LYS A 319 -4.32 11.13 16.65
C LYS A 319 -5.67 10.68 17.19
N ILE A 320 -6.53 10.16 16.30
CA ILE A 320 -7.85 9.63 16.64
C ILE A 320 -8.01 8.19 16.15
N THR A 321 -8.79 7.43 16.91
CA THR A 321 -9.13 6.04 16.58
C THR A 321 -10.35 5.96 15.67
N ARG A 322 -10.66 4.75 15.16
CA ARG A 322 -11.87 4.47 14.41
C ARG A 322 -13.13 4.88 15.17
N GLU A 323 -13.23 4.46 16.42
CA GLU A 323 -14.41 4.68 17.27
C GLU A 323 -14.65 6.18 17.50
N GLU A 324 -13.58 6.94 17.75
CA GLU A 324 -13.65 8.38 17.92
C GLU A 324 -14.07 9.10 16.63
N PHE A 325 -13.61 8.62 15.47
CA PHE A 325 -13.97 9.16 14.18
C PHE A 325 -15.44 8.84 13.81
N GLU A 326 -15.87 7.57 13.97
CA GLU A 326 -17.24 7.13 13.67
C GLU A 326 -18.28 7.87 14.55
N ALA A 327 -17.95 8.14 15.81
CA ALA A 327 -18.80 8.92 16.71
C ALA A 327 -19.11 10.34 16.23
N LEU A 328 -18.27 10.91 15.34
CA LEU A 328 -18.55 12.24 14.75
C LEU A 328 -19.74 12.20 13.78
N PHE A 329 -20.01 11.06 13.16
CA PHE A 329 -21.17 10.87 12.30
C PHE A 329 -22.43 10.51 13.10
N GLU A 330 -22.31 9.69 14.17
CA GLU A 330 -23.44 9.25 14.99
C GLU A 330 -24.09 10.39 15.76
N ASN A 331 -23.32 11.31 16.32
CA ASN A 331 -23.80 12.45 17.10
C ASN A 331 -24.70 13.43 16.29
N ARG A 332 -24.88 13.19 14.99
CA ARG A 332 -25.67 14.02 14.07
C ARG A 332 -26.92 13.35 13.52
N SER A 333 -27.00 12.03 13.61
CA SER A 333 -28.23 11.30 13.28
C SER A 333 -29.38 11.57 14.28
N GLY A 334 -29.11 12.39 15.30
CA GLY A 334 -30.02 12.74 16.39
C GLY A 334 -30.51 14.21 16.42
N LEU A 335 -30.19 15.00 15.38
CA LEU A 335 -30.73 16.36 15.15
C LEU A 335 -31.53 16.38 13.84
#